data_fad75c5c6f9159968915b02b31bc5d08
#
_entry.id   fad75c5c6f9159968915b02b31bc5d08
#
_cell.length_a   1.000
_cell.length_b   1.000
_cell.length_c   1.000
_cell.angle_alpha   90.00
_cell.angle_beta   90.00
_cell.angle_gamma   90.00
#
_symmetry.space_group_name_H-M   'P 1'
#
loop_
_entity.id
_entity.type
_entity.pdbx_description
1 polymer ?
#
loop_
_entity_poly.entity_id
_entity_poly.type
_entity_poly.pdbx_seq_one_letter_code
_entity_poly.pdbx_strand_id
1 'polypeptide(L)'
;MKALGGDWRYYDENNYRVNYYDAETITRTPEGIVRVREKWVFTEKGVMDAVEKLGEKYKSLSYVTVLNEVHCTDGRTSLLSSTFYSKDGKVLSSFDFQATDWGFIVPETRGEALYEILCK
;
A
#
# COMPACT_ATOMS: atom_id res chain seq x y z
N MET A 1 6.13 -20.12 9.68
CA MET A 1 5.72 -20.19 8.26
C MET A 1 5.13 -18.89 7.80
N LYS A 2 5.38 -18.55 6.58
CA LYS A 2 4.89 -17.29 6.00
C LYS A 2 3.63 -17.51 5.17
N ALA A 3 2.63 -18.14 5.73
CA ALA A 3 1.44 -18.56 4.99
C ALA A 3 0.80 -17.43 4.19
N LEU A 4 0.67 -16.27 4.80
CA LEU A 4 0.09 -15.08 4.18
C LEU A 4 1.08 -13.96 4.15
N GLY A 5 2.27 -14.27 4.59
CA GLY A 5 3.28 -13.26 4.76
C GLY A 5 4.09 -13.12 3.51
N GLY A 6 5.06 -12.54 3.55
CA GLY A 6 6.15 -12.30 2.71
C GLY A 6 7.23 -11.84 3.64
N ASP A 7 8.02 -10.93 3.17
CA ASP A 7 9.06 -10.30 3.96
C ASP A 7 8.69 -8.82 4.07
N TRP A 8 7.88 -8.51 5.08
CA TRP A 8 7.36 -7.16 5.28
C TRP A 8 8.41 -6.25 5.88
N ARG A 9 8.76 -5.21 5.16
CA ARG A 9 9.78 -4.24 5.57
C ARG A 9 9.17 -2.86 5.69
N TYR A 10 9.43 -2.22 6.81
CA TYR A 10 9.04 -0.83 7.07
C TYR A 10 9.74 0.09 6.07
N TYR A 11 9.04 1.11 5.59
CA TYR A 11 9.69 2.10 4.73
C TYR A 11 9.22 3.53 4.97
N ASP A 12 8.05 3.74 5.59
CA ASP A 12 7.54 5.09 5.80
C ASP A 12 6.40 5.08 6.82
N GLU A 13 6.12 6.22 7.42
CA GLU A 13 4.98 6.38 8.31
C GLU A 13 4.54 7.84 8.41
N ASN A 14 3.31 8.03 8.84
CA ASN A 14 2.78 9.34 9.22
C ASN A 14 1.89 9.15 10.46
N ASN A 15 1.10 10.17 10.83
CA ASN A 15 0.25 10.08 12.01
C ASN A 15 -0.89 9.07 11.88
N TYR A 16 -1.20 8.66 10.67
CA TYR A 16 -2.35 7.79 10.36
C TYR A 16 -1.97 6.35 10.10
N ARG A 17 -0.77 6.09 9.58
CA ARG A 17 -0.36 4.76 9.12
C ARG A 17 1.13 4.53 9.24
N VAL A 18 1.47 3.24 9.40
CA VAL A 18 2.83 2.75 9.26
C VAL A 18 2.85 1.86 8.02
N ASN A 19 3.76 2.12 7.10
CA ASN A 19 3.76 1.50 5.77
C ASN A 19 4.91 0.51 5.60
N TYR A 20 4.55 -0.68 5.09
CA TYR A 20 5.47 -1.77 4.82
C TYR A 20 5.35 -2.20 3.36
N TYR A 21 6.43 -2.70 2.79
CA TYR A 21 6.40 -3.37 1.50
C TYR A 21 6.87 -4.81 1.66
N ASP A 22 6.43 -5.69 0.76
CA ASP A 22 6.79 -7.09 0.77
C ASP A 22 8.00 -7.31 -0.14
N ALA A 23 9.19 -7.46 0.45
CA ALA A 23 10.42 -7.64 -0.31
C ALA A 23 10.48 -8.99 -1.03
N GLU A 24 9.64 -9.95 -0.62
CA GLU A 24 9.65 -11.29 -1.19
C GLU A 24 8.89 -11.39 -2.52
N THR A 25 7.87 -10.53 -2.72
CA THR A 25 7.01 -10.62 -3.90
C THR A 25 7.20 -9.51 -4.92
N ILE A 26 8.33 -8.81 -4.86
CA ILE A 26 8.65 -7.79 -5.85
C ILE A 26 8.89 -8.45 -7.20
N THR A 27 8.21 -7.96 -8.23
CA THR A 27 8.46 -8.39 -9.61
C THR A 27 8.82 -7.19 -10.47
N ARG A 28 9.69 -7.42 -11.46
CA ARG A 28 10.21 -6.37 -12.33
C ARG A 28 10.07 -6.76 -13.78
N THR A 29 9.65 -5.83 -14.62
CA THR A 29 9.55 -6.05 -16.06
C THR A 29 10.75 -5.43 -16.78
N PRO A 30 11.04 -5.88 -18.01
CA PRO A 30 12.10 -5.25 -18.82
C PRO A 30 11.85 -3.76 -19.08
N GLU A 31 10.61 -3.32 -19.06
CA GLU A 31 10.23 -1.91 -19.29
C GLU A 31 10.48 -1.02 -18.06
N GLY A 32 10.91 -1.60 -16.95
CA GLY A 32 11.18 -0.85 -15.73
C GLY A 32 9.96 -0.64 -14.86
N ILE A 33 8.95 -1.47 -15.00
CA ILE A 33 7.78 -1.47 -14.11
C ILE A 33 8.04 -2.44 -12.97
N VAL A 34 7.88 -1.98 -11.74
CA VAL A 34 8.04 -2.79 -10.53
C VAL A 34 6.69 -2.96 -9.88
N ARG A 35 6.26 -4.20 -9.69
CA ARG A 35 5.02 -4.51 -8.97
C ARG A 35 5.37 -4.96 -7.58
N VAL A 36 4.67 -4.41 -6.57
CA VAL A 36 4.96 -4.68 -5.17
C VAL A 36 3.67 -4.71 -4.36
N ARG A 37 3.62 -5.61 -3.38
CA ARG A 37 2.55 -5.62 -2.39
C ARG A 37 2.98 -4.77 -1.21
N GLU A 38 2.04 -4.00 -0.69
CA GLU A 38 2.27 -3.17 0.49
C GLU A 38 1.24 -3.49 1.56
N LYS A 39 1.59 -3.17 2.78
CA LYS A 39 0.72 -3.28 3.94
C LYS A 39 0.79 -1.98 4.71
N TRP A 40 -0.34 -1.32 4.85
CA TRP A 40 -0.46 -0.07 5.59
C TRP A 40 -1.23 -0.35 6.87
N VAL A 41 -0.54 -0.26 8.00
CA VAL A 41 -1.12 -0.53 9.32
C VAL A 41 -1.62 0.78 9.90
N PHE A 42 -2.90 0.84 10.25
CA PHE A 42 -3.50 2.08 10.73
C PHE A 42 -3.22 2.28 12.21
N THR A 43 -2.88 3.53 12.56
CA THR A 43 -2.81 3.97 13.96
C THR A 43 -4.24 4.22 14.44
N GLU A 44 -4.41 4.43 15.75
CA GLU A 44 -5.70 4.80 16.31
C GLU A 44 -6.27 6.04 15.61
N LYS A 45 -5.42 7.05 15.38
CA LYS A 45 -5.81 8.26 14.64
C LYS A 45 -6.22 7.95 13.21
N GLY A 46 -5.53 7.02 12.56
CA GLY A 46 -5.88 6.56 11.22
C GLY A 46 -7.24 5.88 11.16
N VAL A 47 -7.55 5.06 12.17
CA VAL A 47 -8.87 4.42 12.25
C VAL A 47 -9.96 5.46 12.44
N MET A 48 -9.75 6.43 13.33
CA MET A 48 -10.72 7.50 13.54
C MET A 48 -10.98 8.30 12.28
N ASP A 49 -9.93 8.62 11.53
CA ASP A 49 -10.03 9.32 10.26
C ASP A 49 -10.82 8.50 9.22
N ALA A 50 -10.58 7.20 9.16
CA ALA A 50 -11.29 6.31 8.25
C ALA A 50 -12.79 6.23 8.59
N VAL A 51 -13.13 6.15 9.88
CA VAL A 51 -14.52 6.16 10.32
C VAL A 51 -15.21 7.44 9.91
N GLU A 52 -14.54 8.58 10.11
CA GLU A 52 -15.11 9.89 9.78
C GLU A 52 -15.36 10.01 8.27
N LYS A 53 -14.45 9.53 7.45
CA LYS A 53 -14.54 9.68 5.99
C LYS A 53 -15.32 8.59 5.29
N LEU A 54 -15.26 7.36 5.81
CA LEU A 54 -15.77 6.18 5.13
C LEU A 54 -16.92 5.48 5.87
N GLY A 55 -17.13 5.79 7.14
CA GLY A 55 -18.26 5.29 7.94
C GLY A 55 -17.88 4.33 9.06
N GLU A 56 -18.87 4.02 9.89
CA GLU A 56 -18.74 3.20 11.09
C GLU A 56 -18.24 1.78 10.82
N LYS A 57 -18.44 1.28 9.63
CA LYS A 57 -17.95 -0.03 9.19
C LYS A 57 -16.46 -0.19 9.46
N TYR A 58 -15.70 0.91 9.42
CA TYR A 58 -14.25 0.89 9.56
C TYR A 58 -13.75 1.05 11.00
N LYS A 59 -14.63 1.05 11.99
CA LYS A 59 -14.20 1.20 13.39
C LYS A 59 -13.30 0.06 13.89
N SER A 60 -13.38 -1.10 13.24
CA SER A 60 -12.51 -2.25 13.55
C SER A 60 -11.33 -2.38 12.59
N LEU A 61 -11.09 -1.38 11.77
CA LEU A 61 -10.00 -1.39 10.79
C LEU A 61 -8.65 -1.60 11.47
N SER A 62 -7.85 -2.50 10.91
CA SER A 62 -6.49 -2.75 11.38
C SER A 62 -5.47 -2.37 10.31
N TYR A 63 -5.61 -2.92 9.11
CA TYR A 63 -4.65 -2.65 8.04
C TYR A 63 -5.30 -2.82 6.68
N VAL A 64 -4.62 -2.31 5.66
CA VAL A 64 -4.97 -2.50 4.26
C VAL A 64 -3.77 -3.13 3.56
N THR A 65 -4.03 -4.07 2.66
CA THR A 65 -3.00 -4.53 1.72
C THR A 65 -3.31 -3.92 0.37
N VAL A 66 -2.27 -3.49 -0.31
CA VAL A 66 -2.41 -2.89 -1.65
C VAL A 66 -1.45 -3.56 -2.60
N LEU A 67 -1.84 -3.63 -3.86
CA LEU A 67 -0.96 -4.02 -4.95
C LEU A 67 -0.68 -2.77 -5.76
N ASN A 68 0.58 -2.42 -5.87
CA ASN A 68 1.01 -1.17 -6.49
C ASN A 68 2.02 -1.46 -7.60
N GLU A 69 2.01 -0.62 -8.62
CA GLU A 69 3.03 -0.64 -9.66
C GLU A 69 3.75 0.70 -9.68
N VAL A 70 5.07 0.64 -9.82
CA VAL A 70 5.93 1.81 -9.91
C VAL A 70 6.63 1.76 -11.27
N HIS A 71 6.50 2.82 -12.05
CA HIS A 71 7.17 2.96 -13.33
C HIS A 71 8.45 3.76 -13.10
N CYS A 72 9.57 3.06 -12.98
CA CYS A 72 10.83 3.66 -12.54
C CYS A 72 11.37 4.72 -13.52
N THR A 73 11.16 4.50 -14.81
CA THR A 73 11.65 5.43 -15.84
C THR A 73 10.91 6.77 -15.80
N ASP A 74 9.59 6.72 -15.63
CA ASP A 74 8.73 7.90 -15.71
C ASP A 74 8.45 8.54 -14.35
N GLY A 75 8.78 7.87 -13.24
CA GLY A 75 8.44 8.37 -11.92
C GLY A 75 6.95 8.40 -11.66
N ARG A 76 6.24 7.37 -12.09
CA ARG A 76 4.79 7.24 -11.91
C ARG A 76 4.45 6.02 -11.09
N THR A 77 3.29 6.04 -10.46
CA THR A 77 2.77 4.92 -9.70
C THR A 77 1.31 4.69 -10.01
N SER A 78 0.86 3.45 -9.90
CA SER A 78 -0.53 3.07 -10.10
C SER A 78 -0.94 2.05 -9.06
N LEU A 79 -2.04 2.32 -8.39
CA LEU A 79 -2.62 1.39 -7.42
C LEU A 79 -3.52 0.42 -8.18
N LEU A 80 -3.29 -0.87 -8.05
CA LEU A 80 -4.05 -1.89 -8.76
C LEU A 80 -5.20 -2.45 -7.94
N SER A 81 -4.99 -2.63 -6.64
CA SER A 81 -6.04 -3.14 -5.76
C SER A 81 -5.76 -2.76 -4.33
N SER A 82 -6.82 -2.79 -3.51
CA SER A 82 -6.69 -2.60 -2.08
C SER A 82 -7.72 -3.47 -1.36
N THR A 83 -7.34 -4.03 -0.22
CA THR A 83 -8.22 -4.83 0.62
C THR A 83 -8.04 -4.42 2.06
N PHE A 84 -9.14 -3.99 2.69
CA PHE A 84 -9.16 -3.50 4.06
C PHE A 84 -9.56 -4.63 5.02
N TYR A 85 -8.79 -4.78 6.09
CA TYR A 85 -8.97 -5.87 7.05
C TYR A 85 -9.25 -5.34 8.45
N SER A 86 -10.14 -6.03 9.16
CA SER A 86 -10.43 -5.76 10.56
C SER A 86 -9.35 -6.37 11.46
N LYS A 87 -9.41 -6.06 12.75
CA LYS A 87 -8.48 -6.59 13.76
C LYS A 87 -8.55 -8.11 13.88
N ASP A 88 -9.69 -8.72 13.57
CA ASP A 88 -9.84 -10.17 13.61
C ASP A 88 -9.59 -10.83 12.25
N GLY A 89 -9.04 -10.08 11.29
CA GLY A 89 -8.62 -10.62 10.00
C GLY A 89 -9.72 -10.75 8.96
N LYS A 90 -10.90 -10.21 9.22
CA LYS A 90 -11.98 -10.23 8.25
C LYS A 90 -11.86 -9.10 7.24
N VAL A 91 -12.26 -9.36 6.00
CA VAL A 91 -12.29 -8.35 4.96
C VAL A 91 -13.44 -7.38 5.20
N LEU A 92 -13.11 -6.10 5.34
CA LEU A 92 -14.11 -5.04 5.46
C LEU A 92 -14.56 -4.54 4.10
N SER A 93 -13.63 -4.41 3.16
CA SER A 93 -13.92 -3.98 1.79
C SER A 93 -12.73 -4.30 0.90
N SER A 94 -12.99 -4.36 -0.40
CA SER A 94 -11.96 -4.64 -1.39
C SER A 94 -12.27 -3.85 -2.66
N PHE A 95 -11.23 -3.30 -3.29
CA PHE A 95 -11.36 -2.47 -4.49
C PHE A 95 -10.32 -2.86 -5.52
N ASP A 96 -10.73 -2.88 -6.79
CA ASP A 96 -9.82 -3.06 -7.91
C ASP A 96 -9.84 -1.77 -8.75
N PHE A 97 -8.69 -1.41 -9.30
CA PHE A 97 -8.51 -0.17 -10.05
C PHE A 97 -7.97 -0.47 -11.44
N GLN A 98 -8.17 0.48 -12.36
CA GLN A 98 -7.62 0.39 -13.71
C GLN A 98 -6.10 0.55 -13.68
N ALA A 99 -5.38 -0.38 -14.29
CA ALA A 99 -3.92 -0.33 -14.35
C ALA A 99 -3.39 0.85 -15.17
N THR A 100 -4.27 1.58 -15.85
CA THR A 100 -3.92 2.75 -16.64
C THR A 100 -3.98 4.06 -15.86
N ASP A 101 -4.40 4.02 -14.60
CA ASP A 101 -4.53 5.21 -13.77
C ASP A 101 -3.19 5.54 -13.12
N TRP A 102 -2.24 5.98 -13.94
CA TRP A 102 -0.91 6.35 -13.48
C TRP A 102 -0.88 7.79 -12.98
N GLY A 103 -0.34 7.98 -11.79
CA GLY A 103 -0.10 9.30 -11.22
C GLY A 103 1.39 9.54 -11.04
N PHE A 104 1.83 10.79 -11.15
CA PHE A 104 3.22 11.14 -10.87
C PHE A 104 3.52 11.01 -9.39
N ILE A 105 4.73 10.59 -9.07
CA ILE A 105 5.22 10.50 -7.69
C ILE A 105 5.50 11.92 -7.20
N VAL A 106 4.87 12.29 -6.10
CA VAL A 106 5.03 13.61 -5.49
C VAL A 106 6.21 13.56 -4.51
N PRO A 107 7.12 14.53 -4.54
CA PRO A 107 8.25 14.58 -3.60
C PRO A 107 7.79 14.60 -2.15
N GLU A 108 8.59 14.00 -1.26
CA GLU A 108 8.36 13.95 0.18
C GLU A 108 7.08 13.20 0.57
N THR A 109 6.68 12.22 -0.25
CA THR A 109 5.51 11.39 0.03
C THR A 109 5.93 9.93 0.21
N ARG A 110 4.98 9.10 0.64
CA ARG A 110 5.13 7.66 0.70
C ARG A 110 5.57 7.09 -0.65
N GLY A 111 4.98 7.60 -1.74
CA GLY A 111 5.31 7.16 -3.08
C GLY A 111 6.77 7.38 -3.43
N GLU A 112 7.34 8.51 -3.03
CA GLU A 112 8.76 8.77 -3.25
C GLU A 112 9.63 7.84 -2.43
N ALA A 113 9.29 7.61 -1.16
CA ALA A 113 10.05 6.69 -0.31
C ALA A 113 10.10 5.29 -0.92
N LEU A 114 8.98 4.82 -1.43
CA LEU A 114 8.89 3.53 -2.10
C LEU A 114 9.70 3.50 -3.39
N TYR A 115 9.61 4.56 -4.20
CA TYR A 115 10.36 4.71 -5.44
C TYR A 115 11.87 4.61 -5.19
N GLU A 116 12.37 5.28 -4.15
CA GLU A 116 13.79 5.24 -3.81
C GLU A 116 14.26 3.82 -3.49
N ILE A 117 13.42 3.03 -2.84
CA ILE A 117 13.74 1.64 -2.51
C ILE A 117 13.69 0.74 -3.74
N LEU A 118 12.65 0.87 -4.56
CA LEU A 118 12.39 -0.05 -5.66
C LEU A 118 13.17 0.28 -6.94
N CYS A 119 13.46 1.56 -7.17
CA CYS A 119 14.01 2.03 -8.44
C CYS A 119 15.47 2.48 -8.34
N LYS A 120 16.01 2.52 -7.16
CA LYS A 120 17.39 2.92 -6.89
C LYS A 120 18.06 1.99 -5.91
#